data_17cc3e17bb3c0c1b00adec692d7bc84f
#
_entry.id   17cc3e17bb3c0c1b00adec692d7bc84f
#
_cell.length_a   1.000
_cell.length_b   1.000
_cell.length_c   1.000
_cell.angle_alpha   90.00
_cell.angle_beta   90.00
_cell.angle_gamma   90.00
#
_symmetry.space_group_name_H-M   'P 1'
#
loop_
_entity.id
_entity.type
_entity.pdbx_description
1 polymer ?
#
loop_
_entity_poly.entity_id
_entity_poly.type
_entity_poly.pdbx_seq_one_letter_code
_entity_poly.pdbx_strand_id
1 'polypeptide(L)'
;SFVSDDSWLCRPSCSQFNSKGSETIDGRIDKNEWKANQINDLALWQGCKKQPISSLEYPHSTDNHTNTIESIIPYRYFDIEKDTITYDFGLGFIGFARVTLRGAKKGERIFIGDMEYICSGQLDEQACLRFTTMPVRKLTIYGDNKFRADHIVNVEGISIINN
;
A
#
# COMPACT_ATOMS: atom_id res chain seq x y z
N SER A 1 -15.30 15.36 22.75
CA SER A 1 -14.55 14.11 22.61
C SER A 1 -15.37 13.12 21.80
N PHE A 2 -14.75 12.44 20.84
CA PHE A 2 -15.40 11.35 20.13
C PHE A 2 -15.08 10.03 20.84
N VAL A 3 -16.10 9.26 21.13
CA VAL A 3 -15.94 7.91 21.69
C VAL A 3 -16.54 6.93 20.70
N SER A 4 -15.81 5.87 20.38
CA SER A 4 -16.34 4.80 19.53
C SER A 4 -17.39 4.01 20.30
N ASP A 5 -18.52 3.76 19.67
CA ASP A 5 -19.63 3.00 20.21
C ASP A 5 -20.21 2.01 19.19
N ASP A 6 -21.32 1.38 19.53
CA ASP A 6 -21.98 0.35 18.71
C ASP A 6 -22.58 0.91 17.39
N SER A 7 -22.63 2.23 17.23
CA SER A 7 -23.11 2.87 15.99
C SER A 7 -22.03 2.93 14.90
N TRP A 8 -20.78 2.68 15.26
CA TRP A 8 -19.67 2.70 14.31
C TRP A 8 -19.72 1.50 13.37
N LEU A 9 -19.31 1.76 12.14
CA LEU A 9 -19.19 0.73 11.12
C LEU A 9 -17.73 0.45 10.83
N CYS A 10 -17.41 -0.78 10.55
CA CYS A 10 -16.08 -1.21 10.14
C CYS A 10 -16.15 -2.14 8.93
N ARG A 11 -15.09 -2.20 8.17
CA ARG A 11 -14.89 -3.15 7.07
C ARG A 11 -13.43 -3.56 6.97
N PRO A 12 -13.11 -4.67 6.28
CA PRO A 12 -11.73 -5.03 6.00
C PRO A 12 -10.99 -3.92 5.25
N SER A 13 -9.74 -3.68 5.62
CA SER A 13 -8.87 -2.75 4.92
C SER A 13 -8.52 -3.26 3.52
N CYS A 14 -8.25 -2.35 2.58
CA CYS A 14 -7.66 -2.71 1.30
C CYS A 14 -6.21 -3.22 1.44
N SER A 15 -5.56 -3.00 2.57
CA SER A 15 -4.20 -3.47 2.86
C SER A 15 -4.23 -4.50 3.98
N GLN A 16 -3.51 -5.60 3.79
CA GLN A 16 -3.31 -6.66 4.76
C GLN A 16 -1.83 -7.05 4.78
N PHE A 17 -1.30 -7.38 5.95
CA PHE A 17 0.06 -7.91 6.04
C PHE A 17 0.12 -9.30 5.41
N ASN A 18 1.17 -9.55 4.64
CA ASN A 18 1.40 -10.83 3.99
C ASN A 18 2.48 -11.65 4.70
N SER A 19 2.64 -12.91 4.30
CA SER A 19 3.62 -13.84 4.91
C SER A 19 5.08 -13.47 4.66
N LYS A 20 5.36 -12.52 3.77
CA LYS A 20 6.71 -12.04 3.47
C LYS A 20 7.12 -10.84 4.33
N GLY A 21 6.30 -10.43 5.30
CA GLY A 21 6.55 -9.26 6.13
C GLY A 21 6.26 -7.93 5.44
N SER A 22 5.53 -7.97 4.34
CA SER A 22 5.10 -6.81 3.56
C SER A 22 3.57 -6.77 3.49
N GLU A 23 3.00 -6.16 2.47
CA GLU A 23 1.56 -5.96 2.33
C GLU A 23 1.02 -6.55 1.03
N THR A 24 -0.20 -7.10 1.11
CA THR A 24 -1.07 -7.33 -0.04
C THR A 24 -2.09 -6.20 -0.08
N ILE A 25 -2.15 -5.45 -1.17
CA ILE A 25 -3.04 -4.30 -1.34
C ILE A 25 -4.04 -4.60 -2.44
N ASP A 26 -5.31 -4.60 -2.09
CA ASP A 26 -6.41 -4.78 -3.05
C ASP A 26 -6.92 -3.41 -3.52
N GLY A 27 -6.46 -2.99 -4.70
CA GLY A 27 -6.88 -1.73 -5.33
C GLY A 27 -8.36 -1.68 -5.71
N ARG A 28 -9.05 -2.81 -5.76
CA ARG A 28 -10.49 -2.87 -6.05
C ARG A 28 -11.35 -2.36 -4.90
N ILE A 29 -10.77 -2.29 -3.69
CA ILE A 29 -11.42 -1.73 -2.50
C ILE A 29 -11.16 -0.24 -2.47
N ASP A 30 -12.20 0.59 -2.51
CA ASP A 30 -12.06 2.05 -2.47
C ASP A 30 -11.38 2.49 -1.16
N LYS A 31 -10.23 3.15 -1.31
CA LYS A 31 -9.42 3.64 -0.20
C LYS A 31 -10.03 4.86 0.49
N ASN A 32 -10.93 5.57 -0.16
CA ASN A 32 -11.44 6.87 0.28
C ASN A 32 -12.90 6.86 0.70
N GLU A 33 -13.62 5.76 0.53
CA GLU A 33 -15.05 5.67 0.84
C GLU A 33 -15.36 6.08 2.30
N TRP A 34 -14.48 5.73 3.24
CA TRP A 34 -14.64 6.10 4.65
C TRP A 34 -14.54 7.61 4.92
N LYS A 35 -14.01 8.38 3.95
CA LYS A 35 -13.92 9.85 4.03
C LYS A 35 -15.14 10.54 3.45
N ALA A 36 -16.03 9.79 2.79
CA ALA A 36 -17.22 10.36 2.21
C ALA A 36 -18.28 10.64 3.28
N ASN A 37 -19.10 11.67 3.06
CA ASN A 37 -20.22 11.99 3.96
C ASN A 37 -21.32 10.92 3.92
N GLN A 38 -21.33 10.07 2.89
CA GLN A 38 -22.27 8.98 2.73
C GLN A 38 -21.54 7.74 2.24
N ILE A 39 -21.85 6.60 2.81
CA ILE A 39 -21.36 5.30 2.38
C ILE A 39 -22.31 4.78 1.31
N ASN A 40 -21.83 4.57 0.10
CA ASN A 40 -22.64 4.16 -1.04
C ASN A 40 -23.04 2.68 -0.99
N ASP A 41 -22.21 1.83 -0.41
CA ASP A 41 -22.46 0.38 -0.31
C ASP A 41 -22.31 -0.11 1.13
N LEU A 42 -23.42 -0.07 1.87
CA LEU A 42 -23.48 -0.54 3.26
C LEU A 42 -23.28 -2.06 3.38
N ALA A 43 -23.45 -2.84 2.31
CA ALA A 43 -23.32 -4.30 2.37
C ALA A 43 -21.89 -4.76 2.73
N LEU A 44 -20.89 -3.91 2.48
CA LEU A 44 -19.50 -4.19 2.82
C LEU A 44 -19.13 -3.79 4.25
N TRP A 45 -20.03 -3.10 4.95
CA TRP A 45 -19.77 -2.58 6.29
C TRP A 45 -20.50 -3.40 7.35
N GLN A 46 -19.83 -3.59 8.47
CA GLN A 46 -20.35 -4.33 9.61
C GLN A 46 -20.37 -3.43 10.83
N GLY A 47 -21.34 -3.66 11.73
CA GLY A 47 -21.34 -3.01 13.03
C GLY A 47 -20.12 -3.38 13.85
N CYS A 48 -19.54 -2.40 14.53
CA CYS A 48 -18.45 -2.64 15.46
C CYS A 48 -18.95 -3.38 16.69
N LYS A 49 -18.10 -4.29 17.22
CA LYS A 49 -18.38 -4.99 18.47
C LYS A 49 -17.53 -4.40 19.58
N LYS A 50 -18.17 -4.08 20.71
CA LYS A 50 -17.45 -3.65 21.89
C LYS A 50 -16.57 -4.79 22.40
N GLN A 51 -15.28 -4.52 22.54
CA GLN A 51 -14.34 -5.45 23.14
C GLN A 51 -14.06 -5.03 24.59
N PRO A 52 -14.14 -5.92 25.57
CA PRO A 52 -13.73 -5.61 26.92
C PRO A 52 -12.21 -5.36 26.93
N ILE A 53 -11.81 -4.21 27.41
CA ILE A 53 -10.38 -3.90 27.66
C ILE A 53 -10.02 -4.59 28.96
N SER A 54 -9.15 -5.58 28.89
CA SER A 54 -8.77 -6.41 30.06
C SER A 54 -7.72 -5.76 30.98
N SER A 55 -7.09 -4.65 30.54
CA SER A 55 -6.14 -3.90 31.37
C SER A 55 -6.45 -2.42 31.32
N LEU A 56 -6.45 -1.79 32.51
CA LEU A 56 -6.67 -0.35 32.69
C LEU A 56 -5.41 0.50 32.44
N GLU A 57 -4.38 -0.04 31.86
CA GLU A 57 -3.26 0.77 31.42
C GLU A 57 -3.70 1.52 30.16
N TYR A 58 -4.11 2.77 30.37
CA TYR A 58 -4.29 3.69 29.26
C TYR A 58 -2.96 3.79 28.51
N PRO A 59 -2.95 3.51 27.20
CA PRO A 59 -1.74 3.76 26.43
C PRO A 59 -1.42 5.25 26.59
N HIS A 60 -0.33 5.53 27.27
CA HIS A 60 0.22 6.89 27.26
C HIS A 60 0.58 7.20 25.81
N SER A 61 0.17 8.36 25.34
CA SER A 61 0.71 8.93 24.13
C SER A 61 2.23 9.01 24.31
N THR A 62 2.96 8.05 23.78
CA THR A 62 4.39 8.23 23.60
C THR A 62 4.56 9.27 22.50
N ASP A 63 5.51 10.16 22.65
CA ASP A 63 5.93 11.06 21.58
C ASP A 63 6.44 10.20 20.42
N ASN A 64 5.50 9.81 19.56
CA ASN A 64 5.85 9.06 18.35
C ASN A 64 6.47 10.04 17.38
N HIS A 65 7.75 9.86 17.14
CA HIS A 65 8.42 10.54 16.05
C HIS A 65 7.65 10.28 14.75
N THR A 66 7.35 11.35 14.04
CA THR A 66 6.55 11.27 12.83
C THR A 66 7.42 10.80 11.67
N ASN A 67 6.98 9.75 10.98
CA ASN A 67 7.57 9.38 9.70
C ASN A 67 7.24 10.44 8.65
N THR A 68 8.27 11.04 8.07
CA THR A 68 8.14 12.05 7.02
C THR A 68 8.83 11.60 5.74
N ILE A 69 8.31 12.03 4.60
CA ILE A 69 8.97 11.81 3.32
C ILE A 69 10.19 12.75 3.27
N GLU A 70 11.37 12.15 3.23
CA GLU A 70 12.63 12.88 3.09
C GLU A 70 12.88 13.30 1.64
N SER A 71 12.74 12.35 0.72
CA SER A 71 13.01 12.60 -0.70
C SER A 71 12.30 11.59 -1.60
N ILE A 72 12.12 12.00 -2.85
CA ILE A 72 11.66 11.12 -3.94
C ILE A 72 12.89 10.80 -4.80
N ILE A 73 13.19 9.52 -4.95
CA ILE A 73 14.38 9.00 -5.60
C ILE A 73 13.98 8.36 -6.93
N PRO A 74 14.41 8.92 -8.08
CA PRO A 74 14.21 8.26 -9.37
C PRO A 74 15.14 7.05 -9.49
N TYR A 75 14.70 6.02 -10.22
CA TYR A 75 15.58 4.93 -10.60
C TYR A 75 16.65 5.45 -11.60
N ARG A 76 17.84 4.86 -11.59
CA ARG A 76 18.94 5.20 -12.50
C ARG A 76 18.88 4.43 -13.81
N TYR A 77 18.56 3.15 -13.71
CA TYR A 77 18.38 2.28 -14.87
C TYR A 77 17.44 1.13 -14.51
N PHE A 78 16.95 0.45 -15.51
CA PHE A 78 16.18 -0.79 -15.35
C PHE A 78 16.66 -1.83 -16.36
N ASP A 79 16.41 -3.09 -16.02
CA ASP A 79 16.68 -4.24 -16.87
C ASP A 79 15.45 -5.12 -16.95
N ILE A 80 15.24 -5.72 -18.12
CA ILE A 80 14.10 -6.62 -18.35
C ILE A 80 14.65 -7.99 -18.70
N GLU A 81 14.35 -8.97 -17.85
CA GLU A 81 14.66 -10.36 -18.08
C GLU A 81 13.36 -11.16 -18.13
N LYS A 82 12.96 -11.61 -19.32
CA LYS A 82 11.68 -12.28 -19.58
C LYS A 82 10.51 -11.40 -19.13
N ASP A 83 9.73 -11.87 -18.13
CA ASP A 83 8.55 -11.17 -17.61
C ASP A 83 8.82 -10.42 -16.31
N THR A 84 10.11 -10.20 -16.00
CA THR A 84 10.56 -9.56 -14.76
C THR A 84 11.34 -8.29 -15.09
N ILE A 85 11.03 -7.20 -14.40
CA ILE A 85 11.72 -5.93 -14.54
C ILE A 85 12.41 -5.62 -13.23
N THR A 86 13.68 -5.30 -13.30
CA THR A 86 14.48 -4.88 -12.13
C THR A 86 14.87 -3.41 -12.29
N TYR A 87 14.46 -2.58 -11.36
CA TYR A 87 14.83 -1.17 -11.26
C TYR A 87 15.96 -1.01 -10.25
N ASP A 88 17.00 -0.27 -10.59
CA ASP A 88 18.12 0.05 -9.70
C ASP A 88 18.15 1.55 -9.41
N PHE A 89 18.05 1.90 -8.13
CA PHE A 89 18.09 3.30 -7.66
C PHE A 89 19.52 3.82 -7.43
N GLY A 90 20.52 2.96 -7.54
CA GLY A 90 21.93 3.28 -7.35
C GLY A 90 22.34 3.30 -5.88
N LEU A 91 21.81 4.22 -5.09
CA LEU A 91 22.01 4.25 -3.64
C LEU A 91 20.82 3.58 -2.94
N GLY A 92 21.11 2.91 -1.80
CA GLY A 92 20.09 2.36 -0.94
C GLY A 92 19.43 3.45 -0.09
N PHE A 93 18.14 3.29 0.19
CA PHE A 93 17.37 4.14 1.10
C PHE A 93 16.41 3.27 1.93
N ILE A 94 15.90 3.82 3.02
CA ILE A 94 14.84 3.20 3.81
C ILE A 94 13.52 3.86 3.42
N GLY A 95 12.53 3.06 3.07
CA GLY A 95 11.23 3.58 2.64
C GLY A 95 10.43 2.56 1.85
N PHE A 96 9.85 2.99 0.75
CA PHE A 96 9.08 2.11 -0.14
C PHE A 96 9.14 2.60 -1.58
N ALA A 97 8.73 1.75 -2.51
CA ALA A 97 8.54 2.15 -3.90
C ALA A 97 7.09 2.55 -4.16
N ARG A 98 6.90 3.55 -5.01
CA ARG A 98 5.63 3.91 -5.61
C ARG A 98 5.67 3.60 -7.10
N VAL A 99 4.77 2.73 -7.54
CA VAL A 99 4.65 2.32 -8.94
C VAL A 99 3.36 2.89 -9.51
N THR A 100 3.47 3.68 -10.57
CA THR A 100 2.33 4.20 -11.31
C THR A 100 2.01 3.26 -12.46
N LEU A 101 0.78 2.81 -12.52
CA LEU A 101 0.26 1.88 -13.52
C LEU A 101 -0.77 2.59 -14.39
N ARG A 102 -0.81 2.23 -15.68
CA ARG A 102 -1.81 2.72 -16.63
C ARG A 102 -2.38 1.59 -17.46
N GLY A 103 -3.71 1.50 -17.51
CA GLY A 103 -4.42 0.53 -18.33
C GLY A 103 -4.32 -0.92 -17.82
N ALA A 104 -3.88 -1.13 -16.58
CA ALA A 104 -3.91 -2.43 -15.93
C ALA A 104 -5.34 -2.94 -15.80
N LYS A 105 -5.55 -4.23 -15.97
CA LYS A 105 -6.90 -4.82 -15.94
C LYS A 105 -7.33 -5.11 -14.51
N LYS A 106 -8.62 -4.96 -14.25
CA LYS A 106 -9.20 -5.29 -12.95
C LYS A 106 -8.84 -6.72 -12.52
N GLY A 107 -8.27 -6.84 -11.32
CA GLY A 107 -7.84 -8.12 -10.76
C GLY A 107 -6.50 -8.65 -11.29
N GLU A 108 -5.78 -7.89 -12.13
CA GLU A 108 -4.39 -8.16 -12.48
C GLU A 108 -3.53 -8.05 -11.22
N ARG A 109 -2.61 -9.02 -11.03
CA ARG A 109 -1.74 -9.06 -9.86
C ARG A 109 -0.32 -8.69 -10.24
N ILE A 110 0.23 -7.73 -9.50
CA ILE A 110 1.59 -7.24 -9.69
C ILE A 110 2.33 -7.40 -8.37
N PHE A 111 3.52 -7.98 -8.44
CA PHE A 111 4.43 -8.17 -7.32
C PHE A 111 5.55 -7.14 -7.42
N ILE A 112 5.67 -6.29 -6.42
CA ILE A 112 6.61 -5.19 -6.35
C ILE A 112 7.53 -5.45 -5.15
N GLY A 113 8.67 -6.11 -5.41
CA GLY A 113 9.43 -6.73 -4.32
C GLY A 113 8.56 -7.76 -3.58
N ASP A 114 8.42 -7.58 -2.27
CA ASP A 114 7.57 -8.43 -1.42
C ASP A 114 6.12 -7.98 -1.30
N MET A 115 5.78 -6.80 -1.85
CA MET A 115 4.41 -6.32 -1.92
C MET A 115 3.65 -7.00 -3.06
N GLU A 116 2.39 -7.36 -2.80
CA GLU A 116 1.44 -7.76 -3.82
C GLU A 116 0.39 -6.66 -4.01
N TYR A 117 0.13 -6.27 -5.26
CA TYR A 117 -0.91 -5.32 -5.60
C TYR A 117 -1.92 -5.94 -6.56
N ILE A 118 -3.20 -5.85 -6.23
CA ILE A 118 -4.32 -6.30 -7.08
C ILE A 118 -4.94 -5.06 -7.72
N CYS A 119 -4.86 -4.95 -9.04
CA CYS A 119 -5.30 -3.76 -9.78
C CYS A 119 -6.81 -3.55 -9.71
N SER A 120 -7.20 -2.30 -9.61
CA SER A 120 -8.62 -1.89 -9.61
C SER A 120 -9.23 -1.94 -11.01
N GLY A 121 -8.43 -1.77 -12.05
CA GLY A 121 -8.84 -1.59 -13.43
C GLY A 121 -9.17 -0.14 -13.80
N GLN A 122 -8.81 0.82 -12.95
CA GLN A 122 -8.85 2.23 -13.31
C GLN A 122 -7.78 2.54 -14.36
N LEU A 123 -7.99 3.62 -15.13
CA LEU A 123 -7.04 4.01 -16.17
C LEU A 123 -5.65 4.26 -15.58
N ASP A 124 -5.57 5.01 -14.49
CA ASP A 124 -4.36 5.32 -13.76
C ASP A 124 -4.50 4.83 -12.31
N GLU A 125 -3.51 4.08 -11.83
CA GLU A 125 -3.45 3.55 -10.47
C GLU A 125 -2.07 3.75 -9.87
N GLN A 126 -2.00 3.88 -8.55
CA GLN A 126 -0.73 3.91 -7.82
C GLN A 126 -0.68 2.78 -6.81
N ALA A 127 0.32 1.92 -6.98
CA ALA A 127 0.67 0.86 -6.05
C ALA A 127 1.83 1.31 -5.16
N CYS A 128 1.59 1.37 -3.86
CA CYS A 128 2.62 1.66 -2.86
C CYS A 128 2.25 1.06 -1.51
N LEU A 129 3.25 0.76 -0.69
CA LEU A 129 3.06 0.31 0.68
C LEU A 129 2.37 1.39 1.52
N ARG A 130 1.62 0.98 2.53
CA ARG A 130 0.87 1.88 3.43
C ARG A 130 1.46 1.93 4.83
N PHE A 131 1.92 0.81 5.35
CA PHE A 131 2.33 0.65 6.75
C PHE A 131 3.74 0.11 6.91
N THR A 132 4.28 -0.54 5.88
CA THR A 132 5.62 -1.14 5.93
C THR A 132 6.64 -0.32 5.17
N THR A 133 7.86 -0.32 5.69
CA THR A 133 9.03 0.25 5.03
C THR A 133 10.12 -0.81 4.96
N MET A 134 11.00 -0.69 4.00
CA MET A 134 12.12 -1.62 3.80
C MET A 134 13.35 -0.89 3.27
N PRO A 135 14.53 -1.46 3.42
CA PRO A 135 15.70 -0.99 2.68
C PRO A 135 15.52 -1.32 1.19
N VAL A 136 15.60 -0.30 0.35
CA VAL A 136 15.44 -0.43 -1.11
C VAL A 136 16.71 0.05 -1.80
N ARG A 137 17.28 -0.76 -2.67
CA ARG A 137 18.31 -0.38 -3.63
C ARG A 137 17.94 -0.86 -5.02
N LYS A 138 17.49 -2.11 -5.11
CA LYS A 138 16.95 -2.73 -6.31
C LYS A 138 15.54 -3.18 -6.04
N LEU A 139 14.69 -2.99 -7.02
CA LEU A 139 13.28 -3.36 -6.95
C LEU A 139 12.94 -4.25 -8.13
N THR A 140 12.50 -5.45 -7.85
CA THR A 140 12.05 -6.39 -8.88
C THR A 140 10.52 -6.35 -8.97
N ILE A 141 10.02 -6.20 -10.20
CA ILE A 141 8.58 -6.18 -10.50
C ILE A 141 8.27 -7.29 -11.50
N TYR A 142 7.28 -8.09 -11.18
CA TYR A 142 6.71 -9.13 -12.06
C TYR A 142 5.21 -9.25 -11.78
N GLY A 143 4.51 -10.01 -12.59
CA GLY A 143 3.08 -10.15 -12.41
C GLY A 143 2.55 -11.54 -12.75
N ASP A 144 1.22 -11.66 -12.73
CA ASP A 144 0.53 -12.85 -13.19
C ASP A 144 0.47 -12.91 -14.74
N ASN A 145 -0.26 -13.87 -15.29
CA ASN A 145 -0.40 -14.05 -16.74
C ASN A 145 -1.12 -12.90 -17.48
N LYS A 146 -1.66 -11.92 -16.77
CA LYS A 146 -2.28 -10.70 -17.33
C LYS A 146 -1.33 -9.51 -17.32
N PHE A 147 -0.25 -9.62 -16.58
CA PHE A 147 0.73 -8.55 -16.42
C PHE A 147 1.41 -8.22 -17.75
N ARG A 148 1.57 -6.93 -17.96
CA ARG A 148 2.33 -6.37 -19.08
C ARG A 148 3.26 -5.28 -18.56
N ALA A 149 4.52 -5.34 -18.96
CA ALA A 149 5.52 -4.37 -18.57
C ALA A 149 5.17 -2.94 -19.00
N ASP A 150 4.46 -2.79 -20.12
CA ASP A 150 4.01 -1.51 -20.65
C ASP A 150 2.89 -0.84 -19.82
N HIS A 151 2.30 -1.56 -18.87
CA HIS A 151 1.41 -0.96 -17.88
C HIS A 151 2.16 -0.11 -16.83
N ILE A 152 3.47 -0.31 -16.66
CA ILE A 152 4.27 0.49 -15.72
C ILE A 152 4.65 1.80 -16.41
N VAL A 153 4.14 2.91 -15.90
CA VAL A 153 4.42 4.26 -16.42
C VAL A 153 5.55 4.93 -15.67
N ASN A 154 5.63 4.73 -14.37
CA ASN A 154 6.66 5.33 -13.53
C ASN A 154 6.94 4.48 -12.30
N VAL A 155 8.20 4.51 -11.84
CA VAL A 155 8.66 3.89 -10.60
C VAL A 155 9.51 4.89 -9.84
N GLU A 156 9.16 5.14 -8.59
CA GLU A 156 9.86 6.09 -7.72
C GLU A 156 10.17 5.44 -6.38
N GLY A 157 11.34 5.73 -5.85
CA GLY A 157 11.67 5.44 -4.46
C GLY A 157 11.18 6.57 -3.56
N ILE A 158 10.55 6.25 -2.44
CA ILE A 158 10.11 7.20 -1.43
C ILE A 158 10.95 6.95 -0.18
N SER A 159 11.93 7.81 0.05
CA SER A 159 12.75 7.77 1.26
C SER A 159 11.99 8.35 2.44
N ILE A 160 12.05 7.66 3.57
CA ILE A 160 11.39 8.07 4.81
C ILE A 160 12.42 8.28 5.89
N ILE A 161 12.27 9.34 6.65
CA ILE A 161 13.00 9.62 7.88
C ILE A 161 12.03 9.68 9.05
N ASN A 162 12.49 9.19 10.19
CA ASN A 162 11.80 9.30 11.46
C ASN A 162 12.44 10.45 12.27
N ASN A 163 11.69 11.52 12.50
CA ASN A 163 12.12 12.72 13.21
C ASN A 163 11.56 12.76 14.63
#